data_16464c6cc369990601770314b7e704ff
#
_entry.id   16464c6cc369990601770314b7e704ff
#
_cell.length_a   1.000
_cell.length_b   1.000
_cell.length_c   1.000
_cell.angle_alpha   90.00
_cell.angle_beta   90.00
_cell.angle_gamma   90.00
#
_symmetry.space_group_name_H-M   'P 1'
#
loop_
_entity.id
_entity.type
_entity.pdbx_description
1 polymer ?
#
loop_
_entity_poly.entity_id
_entity_poly.type
_entity_poly.pdbx_seq_one_letter_code
_entity_poly.pdbx_strand_id
1 'polypeptide(L)'
;MRKLYTGAFGLQACLLLTFAGLAQAQDKPKDAYLYVTYFYCDVTQQERADQIFDQLDRSFYDAAFADATITNYGWLAHQTGGKWRRALYNGAPTIQALLDSQKKIGAQIDAKNKKLSDEEGKICNSHDDYIWKAVAGNTVTAARGSAAFSTYYICDSNREKQADALVKQVFAPIYDKLMADGKLKSWGWLEHIVGGEYRRLATMSGADMKTVLEARASVNQALMDNPLGDTFTDICGSHTDYMWEIKYSKP
;
A
#
# COMPACT_ATOMS: atom_id res chain seq x y z
N MET A 1 6.10 -79.66 -40.75
CA MET A 1 5.17 -78.53 -40.84
C MET A 1 5.52 -77.54 -39.67
N ARG A 2 6.23 -76.47 -39.96
CA ARG A 2 6.64 -75.44 -38.97
C ARG A 2 5.65 -74.30 -39.11
N LYS A 3 4.97 -73.98 -37.98
CA LYS A 3 4.15 -72.75 -37.86
C LYS A 3 5.02 -71.62 -37.25
N LEU A 4 5.19 -70.56 -38.01
CA LEU A 4 5.77 -69.33 -37.58
C LEU A 4 4.71 -68.49 -36.82
N TYR A 5 5.05 -68.06 -35.60
CA TYR A 5 4.31 -67.05 -34.84
C TYR A 5 5.00 -65.72 -35.01
N THR A 6 4.31 -64.77 -35.62
CA THR A 6 4.70 -63.37 -35.70
C THR A 6 4.14 -62.63 -34.49
N GLY A 7 5.05 -62.23 -33.58
CA GLY A 7 4.71 -61.35 -32.43
C GLY A 7 4.76 -59.88 -32.87
N ALA A 8 3.65 -59.20 -32.69
CA ALA A 8 3.55 -57.76 -32.87
C ALA A 8 4.01 -57.03 -31.59
N PHE A 9 5.12 -56.31 -31.69
CA PHE A 9 5.57 -55.38 -30.64
C PHE A 9 4.76 -54.08 -30.75
N GLY A 10 3.85 -53.83 -29.78
CA GLY A 10 3.19 -52.57 -29.61
C GLY A 10 4.14 -51.55 -28.92
N LEU A 11 4.54 -50.50 -29.65
CA LEU A 11 5.22 -49.35 -29.10
C LEU A 11 4.22 -48.49 -28.33
N GLN A 12 4.23 -48.54 -27.00
CA GLN A 12 3.57 -47.58 -26.13
C GLN A 12 4.38 -46.31 -26.08
N ALA A 13 3.98 -45.27 -26.82
CA ALA A 13 4.57 -43.92 -26.70
C ALA A 13 4.07 -43.28 -25.40
N CYS A 14 4.91 -43.19 -24.37
CA CYS A 14 4.67 -42.38 -23.19
C CYS A 14 4.78 -40.89 -23.55
N LEU A 15 3.61 -40.22 -23.67
CA LEU A 15 3.54 -38.76 -23.80
C LEU A 15 3.86 -38.13 -22.44
N LEU A 16 5.11 -37.71 -22.25
CA LEU A 16 5.50 -36.86 -21.13
C LEU A 16 4.98 -35.44 -21.37
N LEU A 17 3.84 -35.12 -20.79
CA LEU A 17 3.34 -33.74 -20.66
C LEU A 17 4.24 -33.00 -19.70
N THR A 18 5.22 -32.28 -20.21
CA THR A 18 5.97 -31.27 -19.45
C THR A 18 5.06 -30.09 -19.19
N PHE A 19 4.48 -30.00 -17.99
CA PHE A 19 3.92 -28.76 -17.48
C PHE A 19 5.07 -27.77 -17.30
N ALA A 20 5.36 -26.99 -18.32
CA ALA A 20 6.11 -25.76 -18.18
C ALA A 20 5.21 -24.78 -17.39
N GLY A 21 5.38 -24.74 -16.08
CA GLY A 21 4.82 -23.70 -15.24
C GLY A 21 5.33 -22.36 -15.78
N LEU A 22 4.45 -21.60 -16.40
CA LEU A 22 4.69 -20.19 -16.69
C LEU A 22 4.84 -19.50 -15.32
N ALA A 23 6.06 -19.38 -14.83
CA ALA A 23 6.38 -18.40 -13.81
C ALA A 23 6.02 -17.03 -14.43
N GLN A 24 4.85 -16.51 -14.09
CA GLN A 24 4.54 -15.11 -14.36
C GLN A 24 5.62 -14.30 -13.66
N ALA A 25 6.50 -13.69 -14.46
CA ALA A 25 7.39 -12.66 -13.97
C ALA A 25 6.48 -11.58 -13.37
N GLN A 26 6.45 -11.51 -12.03
CA GLN A 26 5.85 -10.36 -11.36
C GLN A 26 6.58 -9.13 -11.90
N ASP A 27 5.87 -8.30 -12.66
CA ASP A 27 6.38 -6.99 -13.06
C ASP A 27 6.83 -6.30 -11.77
N LYS A 28 8.13 -5.98 -11.72
CA LYS A 28 8.64 -5.13 -10.62
C LYS A 28 7.74 -3.91 -10.58
N PRO A 29 7.19 -3.54 -9.41
CA PRO A 29 6.44 -2.31 -9.31
C PRO A 29 7.34 -1.22 -9.91
N LYS A 30 6.84 -0.51 -10.93
CA LYS A 30 7.49 0.70 -11.44
C LYS A 30 7.85 1.54 -10.24
N ASP A 31 9.09 2.04 -10.15
CA ASP A 31 9.50 2.88 -9.02
C ASP A 31 8.36 3.84 -8.70
N ALA A 32 7.77 3.67 -7.55
CA ALA A 32 6.63 4.45 -7.10
C ALA A 32 7.00 5.09 -5.76
N TYR A 33 6.94 6.40 -5.75
CA TYR A 33 7.17 7.20 -4.55
C TYR A 33 5.84 7.77 -4.09
N LEU A 34 5.63 7.79 -2.77
CA LEU A 34 4.47 8.41 -2.16
C LEU A 34 4.94 9.53 -1.23
N TYR A 35 4.32 10.69 -1.36
CA TYR A 35 4.33 11.73 -0.35
C TYR A 35 3.09 11.54 0.52
N VAL A 36 3.26 11.51 1.83
CA VAL A 36 2.14 11.37 2.75
C VAL A 36 2.28 12.41 3.84
N THR A 37 1.26 13.25 3.99
CA THR A 37 1.09 14.17 5.11
C THR A 37 0.11 13.57 6.10
N TYR A 38 0.56 13.41 7.33
CA TYR A 38 -0.22 12.89 8.46
C TYR A 38 -0.55 14.03 9.40
N PHE A 39 -1.82 14.39 9.50
CA PHE A 39 -2.28 15.57 10.21
C PHE A 39 -2.68 15.28 11.66
N TYR A 40 -2.31 16.19 12.55
CA TYR A 40 -2.84 16.32 13.91
C TYR A 40 -3.96 17.35 13.87
N CYS A 41 -5.20 16.90 13.91
CA CYS A 41 -6.37 17.77 13.82
C CYS A 41 -7.15 17.80 15.14
N ASP A 42 -7.86 18.91 15.38
CA ASP A 42 -8.83 19.03 16.46
C ASP A 42 -9.90 17.93 16.31
N VAL A 43 -10.02 17.10 17.34
CA VAL A 43 -10.96 15.96 17.33
C VAL A 43 -12.42 16.34 17.19
N THR A 44 -12.77 17.59 17.53
CA THR A 44 -14.15 18.11 17.44
C THR A 44 -14.47 18.69 16.05
N GLN A 45 -13.45 18.89 15.20
CA GLN A 45 -13.58 19.57 13.91
C GLN A 45 -13.16 18.69 12.70
N GLN A 46 -12.99 17.40 12.90
CA GLN A 46 -12.51 16.49 11.86
C GLN A 46 -13.42 16.41 10.64
N GLU A 47 -14.76 16.48 10.84
CA GLU A 47 -15.72 16.52 9.74
C GLU A 47 -15.58 17.82 8.93
N ARG A 48 -15.26 18.94 9.61
CA ARG A 48 -14.99 20.20 8.93
C ARG A 48 -13.73 20.14 8.09
N ALA A 49 -12.69 19.47 8.54
CA ALA A 49 -11.48 19.20 7.73
C ALA A 49 -11.83 18.41 6.47
N ASP A 50 -12.67 17.38 6.56
CA ASP A 50 -13.13 16.61 5.39
C ASP A 50 -13.91 17.48 4.39
N GLN A 51 -14.77 18.39 4.89
CA GLN A 51 -15.51 19.34 4.05
C GLN A 51 -14.57 20.33 3.35
N ILE A 52 -13.54 20.81 4.04
CA ILE A 52 -12.55 21.73 3.43
C ILE A 52 -11.76 21.01 2.35
N PHE A 53 -11.28 19.79 2.59
CA PHE A 53 -10.63 18.98 1.57
C PHE A 53 -11.51 18.84 0.31
N ASP A 54 -12.80 18.52 0.45
CA ASP A 54 -13.74 18.40 -0.67
C ASP A 54 -13.93 19.73 -1.42
N GLN A 55 -14.00 20.86 -0.70
CA GLN A 55 -14.26 22.18 -1.28
C GLN A 55 -13.04 22.85 -1.90
N LEU A 56 -11.86 22.59 -1.35
CA LEU A 56 -10.62 23.26 -1.72
C LEU A 56 -9.66 22.33 -2.47
N ASP A 57 -9.18 21.27 -1.83
CA ASP A 57 -8.02 20.50 -2.28
C ASP A 57 -8.34 19.50 -3.37
N ARG A 58 -9.44 18.76 -3.19
CA ARG A 58 -9.81 17.64 -4.04
C ARG A 58 -9.78 17.95 -5.53
N SER A 59 -10.27 19.14 -5.92
CA SER A 59 -10.33 19.52 -7.33
C SER A 59 -8.94 19.64 -7.99
N PHE A 60 -7.91 20.01 -7.21
CA PHE A 60 -6.52 20.11 -7.70
C PHE A 60 -5.87 18.75 -7.79
N TYR A 61 -6.12 17.87 -6.82
CA TYR A 61 -5.66 16.49 -6.88
C TYR A 61 -6.34 15.70 -7.99
N ASP A 62 -7.65 15.90 -8.22
CA ASP A 62 -8.37 15.31 -9.36
C ASP A 62 -7.78 15.77 -10.70
N ALA A 63 -7.48 17.06 -10.86
CA ALA A 63 -6.85 17.60 -12.06
C ALA A 63 -5.44 17.05 -12.26
N ALA A 64 -4.62 17.01 -11.21
CA ALA A 64 -3.27 16.48 -11.24
C ALA A 64 -3.24 14.97 -11.55
N PHE A 65 -4.24 14.21 -11.10
CA PHE A 65 -4.41 12.81 -11.47
C PHE A 65 -4.84 12.66 -12.94
N ALA A 66 -5.76 13.49 -13.41
CA ALA A 66 -6.26 13.46 -14.78
C ALA A 66 -5.18 13.82 -15.83
N ASP A 67 -4.27 14.74 -15.49
CA ASP A 67 -3.14 15.15 -16.36
C ASP A 67 -1.87 14.31 -16.13
N ALA A 68 -1.95 13.25 -15.32
CA ALA A 68 -0.85 12.35 -14.95
C ALA A 68 0.34 13.04 -14.25
N THR A 69 0.13 14.23 -13.65
CA THR A 69 1.12 14.87 -12.76
C THR A 69 1.36 14.00 -11.53
N ILE A 70 0.33 13.31 -11.03
CA ILE A 70 0.39 12.29 -9.98
C ILE A 70 -0.22 10.98 -10.47
N THR A 71 0.21 9.86 -9.90
CA THR A 71 -0.25 8.51 -10.30
C THR A 71 -1.42 7.99 -9.47
N ASN A 72 -1.59 8.50 -8.29
CA ASN A 72 -2.66 8.16 -7.36
C ASN A 72 -2.74 9.23 -6.27
N TYR A 73 -3.85 9.28 -5.52
CA TYR A 73 -3.95 10.05 -4.28
C TYR A 73 -5.12 9.58 -3.44
N GLY A 74 -5.15 9.98 -2.16
CA GLY A 74 -6.28 9.72 -1.29
C GLY A 74 -6.28 10.52 -0.01
N TRP A 75 -7.48 10.71 0.52
CA TRP A 75 -7.79 11.34 1.80
C TRP A 75 -8.36 10.28 2.75
N LEU A 76 -7.70 10.10 3.89
CA LEU A 76 -7.99 9.07 4.89
C LEU A 76 -8.40 9.71 6.19
N ALA A 77 -9.45 9.19 6.81
CA ALA A 77 -9.91 9.59 8.13
C ALA A 77 -9.59 8.51 9.17
N HIS A 78 -9.08 8.93 10.32
CA HIS A 78 -8.73 8.07 11.43
C HIS A 78 -9.95 7.37 12.02
N GLN A 79 -9.85 6.05 12.19
CA GLN A 79 -10.83 5.24 12.93
C GLN A 79 -10.28 4.84 14.30
N THR A 80 -9.08 4.24 14.33
CA THR A 80 -8.41 3.86 15.58
C THR A 80 -6.90 3.72 15.34
N GLY A 81 -6.13 3.69 16.43
CA GLY A 81 -4.67 3.63 16.39
C GLY A 81 -4.05 4.93 16.88
N GLY A 82 -2.84 5.26 16.47
CA GLY A 82 -2.02 6.34 16.96
C GLY A 82 -2.63 7.76 17.03
N LYS A 83 -1.84 8.78 16.78
CA LYS A 83 -2.21 10.18 17.07
C LYS A 83 -2.72 10.95 15.86
N TRP A 84 -2.37 10.55 14.64
CA TRP A 84 -2.78 11.23 13.40
C TRP A 84 -4.29 11.09 13.18
N ARG A 85 -4.92 12.16 12.72
CA ARG A 85 -6.38 12.22 12.52
C ARG A 85 -6.80 12.15 11.07
N ARG A 86 -5.95 12.67 10.17
CA ARG A 86 -6.12 12.60 8.72
C ARG A 86 -4.80 12.22 8.07
N ALA A 87 -4.90 11.64 6.89
CA ALA A 87 -3.74 11.43 6.04
C ALA A 87 -4.09 11.76 4.59
N LEU A 88 -3.26 12.57 3.96
CA LEU A 88 -3.32 12.87 2.54
C LEU A 88 -2.08 12.28 1.88
N TYR A 89 -2.29 11.44 0.88
CA TYR A 89 -1.17 10.88 0.11
C TYR A 89 -1.33 11.13 -1.37
N ASN A 90 -0.22 11.25 -2.08
CA ASN A 90 -0.16 11.15 -3.53
C ASN A 90 1.12 10.46 -3.98
N GLY A 91 1.07 9.87 -5.18
CA GLY A 91 2.15 9.11 -5.77
C GLY A 91 2.71 9.72 -7.03
N ALA A 92 3.99 9.44 -7.30
CA ALA A 92 4.65 9.77 -8.55
C ALA A 92 5.73 8.74 -8.90
N PRO A 93 6.13 8.63 -10.21
CA PRO A 93 7.12 7.63 -10.62
C PRO A 93 8.56 7.96 -10.22
N THR A 94 8.85 9.21 -9.85
CA THR A 94 10.18 9.67 -9.41
C THR A 94 10.06 10.66 -8.26
N ILE A 95 11.12 10.78 -7.46
CA ILE A 95 11.19 11.78 -6.37
C ILE A 95 11.04 13.21 -6.95
N GLN A 96 11.67 13.52 -8.09
CA GLN A 96 11.56 14.85 -8.70
C GLN A 96 10.11 15.15 -9.08
N ALA A 97 9.42 14.24 -9.78
CA ALA A 97 8.01 14.41 -10.13
C ALA A 97 7.12 14.56 -8.88
N LEU A 98 7.44 13.82 -7.81
CA LEU A 98 6.73 13.91 -6.54
C LEU A 98 6.87 15.32 -5.92
N LEU A 99 8.08 15.84 -5.83
CA LEU A 99 8.35 17.18 -5.26
C LEU A 99 7.78 18.30 -6.12
N ASP A 100 7.86 18.17 -7.44
CA ASP A 100 7.29 19.14 -8.37
C ASP A 100 5.76 19.17 -8.28
N SER A 101 5.11 17.99 -8.11
CA SER A 101 3.67 17.90 -7.92
C SER A 101 3.22 18.57 -6.61
N GLN A 102 3.95 18.37 -5.49
CA GLN A 102 3.66 19.02 -4.22
C GLN A 102 3.71 20.54 -4.35
N LYS A 103 4.78 21.08 -4.96
CA LYS A 103 4.93 22.51 -5.18
C LYS A 103 3.83 23.09 -6.06
N LYS A 104 3.48 22.40 -7.18
CA LYS A 104 2.43 22.82 -8.12
C LYS A 104 1.07 22.85 -7.45
N ILE A 105 0.67 21.77 -6.79
CA ILE A 105 -0.64 21.63 -6.16
C ILE A 105 -0.77 22.61 -4.99
N GLY A 106 0.22 22.70 -4.09
CA GLY A 106 0.20 23.62 -2.96
C GLY A 106 0.02 25.07 -3.38
N ALA A 107 0.78 25.52 -4.38
CA ALA A 107 0.63 26.89 -4.92
C ALA A 107 -0.78 27.18 -5.49
N GLN A 108 -1.43 26.18 -6.09
CA GLN A 108 -2.78 26.32 -6.64
C GLN A 108 -3.84 26.39 -5.51
N ILE A 109 -3.68 25.60 -4.45
CA ILE A 109 -4.54 25.60 -3.27
C ILE A 109 -4.47 26.97 -2.58
N ASP A 110 -3.27 27.45 -2.27
CA ASP A 110 -3.05 28.75 -1.63
C ASP A 110 -3.64 29.93 -2.42
N ALA A 111 -3.53 29.89 -3.74
CA ALA A 111 -4.04 30.91 -4.60
C ALA A 111 -5.58 30.94 -4.73
N LYS A 112 -6.24 29.79 -4.50
CA LYS A 112 -7.70 29.68 -4.76
C LYS A 112 -8.54 30.26 -3.65
N ASN A 113 -8.27 29.89 -2.40
CA ASN A 113 -9.08 30.33 -1.26
C ASN A 113 -8.29 30.32 0.04
N LYS A 114 -7.52 31.39 0.22
CA LYS A 114 -6.71 31.56 1.43
C LYS A 114 -7.51 31.42 2.73
N LYS A 115 -8.79 31.84 2.76
CA LYS A 115 -9.60 31.75 3.98
C LYS A 115 -9.86 30.30 4.38
N LEU A 116 -10.17 29.41 3.41
CA LEU A 116 -10.37 27.98 3.68
C LEU A 116 -9.04 27.30 4.04
N SER A 117 -7.95 27.63 3.35
CA SER A 117 -6.61 27.12 3.70
C SER A 117 -6.18 27.53 5.10
N ASP A 118 -6.43 28.81 5.50
CA ASP A 118 -6.13 29.28 6.87
C ASP A 118 -7.05 28.60 7.92
N GLU A 119 -8.30 28.26 7.56
CA GLU A 119 -9.22 27.53 8.43
C GLU A 119 -8.73 26.08 8.62
N GLU A 120 -8.34 25.39 7.55
CA GLU A 120 -7.78 24.05 7.59
C GLU A 120 -6.53 23.99 8.49
N GLY A 121 -5.59 24.93 8.29
CA GLY A 121 -4.38 25.03 9.11
C GLY A 121 -4.63 25.33 10.60
N LYS A 122 -5.83 25.86 10.96
CA LYS A 122 -6.23 25.98 12.38
C LYS A 122 -6.83 24.70 12.93
N ILE A 123 -7.54 23.94 12.10
CA ILE A 123 -8.16 22.66 12.49
C ILE A 123 -7.08 21.58 12.57
N CYS A 124 -6.21 21.50 11.56
CA CYS A 124 -5.10 20.55 11.46
C CYS A 124 -3.77 21.32 11.60
N ASN A 125 -3.44 21.73 12.82
CA ASN A 125 -2.42 22.73 13.12
C ASN A 125 -0.98 22.22 13.12
N SER A 126 -0.78 20.92 12.94
CA SER A 126 0.54 20.31 12.77
C SER A 126 0.42 19.02 11.98
N HIS A 127 1.53 18.58 11.40
CA HIS A 127 1.60 17.35 10.61
C HIS A 127 3.01 16.75 10.64
N ASP A 128 3.08 15.46 10.32
CA ASP A 128 4.31 14.76 9.97
C ASP A 128 4.28 14.42 8.48
N ASP A 129 5.38 14.70 7.78
CA ASP A 129 5.53 14.35 6.37
C ASP A 129 6.48 13.19 6.20
N TYR A 130 6.09 12.27 5.32
CA TYR A 130 6.91 11.14 4.92
C TYR A 130 6.98 11.00 3.41
N ILE A 131 8.17 10.68 2.90
CA ILE A 131 8.36 10.16 1.55
C ILE A 131 8.68 8.68 1.67
N TRP A 132 7.84 7.87 1.04
CA TRP A 132 7.98 6.43 0.96
C TRP A 132 8.32 5.98 -0.46
N LYS A 133 9.05 4.88 -0.59
CA LYS A 133 9.26 4.20 -1.88
C LYS A 133 8.69 2.79 -1.82
N ALA A 134 7.93 2.39 -2.82
CA ALA A 134 7.38 1.03 -2.92
C ALA A 134 8.49 -0.01 -3.12
N VAL A 135 8.47 -1.07 -2.30
CA VAL A 135 9.42 -2.20 -2.35
C VAL A 135 8.71 -3.47 -2.83
N ALA A 136 7.47 -3.66 -2.40
CA ALA A 136 6.57 -4.73 -2.82
C ALA A 136 5.12 -4.27 -2.72
N GLY A 137 4.22 -4.94 -3.41
CA GLY A 137 2.78 -4.62 -3.41
C GLY A 137 2.14 -4.91 -4.75
N ASN A 138 0.83 -4.75 -4.83
CA ASN A 138 0.11 -4.85 -6.09
C ASN A 138 -0.03 -3.48 -6.77
N THR A 139 -0.12 -3.48 -8.09
CA THR A 139 -0.53 -2.29 -8.85
C THR A 139 -2.02 -2.06 -8.62
N VAL A 140 -2.38 -0.86 -8.14
CA VAL A 140 -3.79 -0.51 -7.90
C VAL A 140 -4.36 0.14 -9.14
N THR A 141 -5.36 -0.49 -9.74
CA THR A 141 -6.02 -0.05 -10.97
C THR A 141 -7.51 0.23 -10.78
N ALA A 142 -8.03 -0.01 -9.58
CA ALA A 142 -9.44 0.14 -9.23
C ALA A 142 -9.59 0.74 -7.82
N ALA A 143 -10.83 1.02 -7.42
CA ALA A 143 -11.14 1.57 -6.10
C ALA A 143 -10.58 0.67 -4.97
N ARG A 144 -9.94 1.31 -3.98
CA ARG A 144 -9.31 0.65 -2.82
C ARG A 144 -10.31 0.12 -1.79
N GLY A 145 -11.62 0.34 -1.97
CA GLY A 145 -12.66 0.05 -0.97
C GLY A 145 -12.86 1.22 -0.01
N SER A 146 -13.49 0.97 1.14
CA SER A 146 -13.80 2.02 2.13
C SER A 146 -12.91 2.00 3.37
N ALA A 147 -12.05 0.99 3.52
CA ALA A 147 -11.21 0.81 4.70
C ALA A 147 -9.75 0.50 4.34
N ALA A 148 -8.84 1.02 5.16
CA ALA A 148 -7.42 0.70 5.08
C ALA A 148 -6.85 0.40 6.47
N PHE A 149 -5.77 -0.37 6.48
CA PHE A 149 -4.94 -0.63 7.65
C PHE A 149 -3.49 -0.33 7.31
N SER A 150 -2.82 0.38 8.19
CA SER A 150 -1.41 0.75 8.04
C SER A 150 -0.63 0.36 9.29
N THR A 151 0.48 -0.34 9.11
CA THR A 151 1.45 -0.63 10.18
C THR A 151 2.75 0.08 9.89
N TYR A 152 3.13 0.99 10.77
CA TYR A 152 4.36 1.78 10.70
C TYR A 152 5.40 1.15 11.61
N TYR A 153 6.46 0.61 11.03
CA TYR A 153 7.50 -0.13 11.75
C TYR A 153 8.73 0.71 12.04
N ILE A 154 9.24 0.56 13.27
CA ILE A 154 10.60 0.94 13.64
C ILE A 154 11.44 -0.33 13.46
N CYS A 155 12.40 -0.28 12.54
CA CYS A 155 13.25 -1.43 12.20
C CYS A 155 14.72 -1.11 12.48
N ASP A 156 15.51 -2.16 12.74
CA ASP A 156 16.97 -2.08 12.74
C ASP A 156 17.48 -1.65 11.36
N SER A 157 18.06 -0.46 11.29
CA SER A 157 18.52 0.14 10.04
C SER A 157 19.57 -0.69 9.28
N ASN A 158 20.33 -1.52 9.99
CA ASN A 158 21.34 -2.41 9.38
C ASN A 158 20.70 -3.65 8.74
N ARG A 159 19.45 -3.98 9.10
CA ARG A 159 18.77 -5.20 8.69
C ARG A 159 17.52 -4.94 7.84
N GLU A 160 17.24 -3.70 7.46
CA GLU A 160 16.06 -3.32 6.68
C GLU A 160 15.91 -4.12 5.37
N LYS A 161 17.03 -4.38 4.66
CA LYS A 161 16.99 -5.19 3.43
C LYS A 161 16.68 -6.66 3.69
N GLN A 162 17.02 -7.18 4.87
CA GLN A 162 16.61 -8.51 5.30
C GLN A 162 15.10 -8.54 5.57
N ALA A 163 14.53 -7.51 6.21
CA ALA A 163 13.09 -7.39 6.38
C ALA A 163 12.37 -7.33 5.02
N ASP A 164 12.89 -6.55 4.05
CA ASP A 164 12.33 -6.47 2.68
C ASP A 164 12.32 -7.84 1.99
N ALA A 165 13.37 -8.64 2.16
CA ALA A 165 13.44 -10.00 1.61
C ALA A 165 12.43 -10.94 2.28
N LEU A 166 12.30 -10.87 3.61
CA LEU A 166 11.31 -11.66 4.36
C LEU A 166 9.88 -11.31 3.95
N VAL A 167 9.57 -10.03 3.77
CA VAL A 167 8.25 -9.61 3.28
C VAL A 167 7.97 -10.23 1.90
N LYS A 168 8.90 -10.18 0.96
CA LYS A 168 8.73 -10.78 -0.37
C LYS A 168 8.56 -12.29 -0.33
N GLN A 169 9.28 -12.95 0.57
CA GLN A 169 9.28 -14.41 0.66
C GLN A 169 8.08 -14.97 1.43
N VAL A 170 7.69 -14.32 2.53
CA VAL A 170 6.70 -14.85 3.48
C VAL A 170 5.35 -14.16 3.34
N PHE A 171 5.35 -12.82 3.36
CA PHE A 171 4.09 -12.07 3.44
C PHE A 171 3.44 -11.85 2.08
N ALA A 172 4.22 -11.54 1.03
CA ALA A 172 3.67 -11.25 -0.29
C ALA A 172 2.78 -12.37 -0.83
N PRO A 173 3.15 -13.68 -0.74
CA PRO A 173 2.26 -14.75 -1.19
C PRO A 173 0.93 -14.79 -0.44
N ILE A 174 0.91 -14.40 0.84
CA ILE A 174 -0.31 -14.37 1.66
C ILE A 174 -1.20 -13.21 1.21
N TYR A 175 -0.62 -12.01 1.04
CA TYR A 175 -1.34 -10.85 0.53
C TYR A 175 -1.90 -11.10 -0.86
N ASP A 176 -1.10 -11.68 -1.76
CA ASP A 176 -1.52 -12.00 -3.13
C ASP A 176 -2.67 -12.99 -3.15
N LYS A 177 -2.65 -14.00 -2.24
CA LYS A 177 -3.78 -14.91 -2.07
C LYS A 177 -5.03 -14.17 -1.57
N LEU A 178 -4.90 -13.29 -0.58
CA LEU A 178 -6.03 -12.49 -0.06
C LEU A 178 -6.61 -11.55 -1.14
N MET A 179 -5.77 -11.04 -2.05
CA MET A 179 -6.18 -10.30 -3.23
C MET A 179 -6.96 -11.17 -4.21
N ALA A 180 -6.43 -12.35 -4.54
CA ALA A 180 -7.08 -13.31 -5.44
C ALA A 180 -8.44 -13.80 -4.91
N ASP A 181 -8.55 -13.98 -3.58
CA ASP A 181 -9.78 -14.34 -2.89
C ASP A 181 -10.78 -13.16 -2.77
N GLY A 182 -10.43 -11.96 -3.24
CA GLY A 182 -11.25 -10.74 -3.15
C GLY A 182 -11.37 -10.13 -1.75
N LYS A 183 -10.60 -10.62 -0.77
CA LYS A 183 -10.60 -10.14 0.61
C LYS A 183 -9.84 -8.82 0.77
N LEU A 184 -8.88 -8.54 -0.09
CA LEU A 184 -8.19 -7.27 -0.16
C LEU A 184 -8.40 -6.60 -1.52
N LYS A 185 -8.27 -5.29 -1.56
CA LYS A 185 -8.29 -4.45 -2.77
C LYS A 185 -6.90 -3.93 -3.12
N SER A 186 -6.04 -3.78 -2.13
CA SER A 186 -4.64 -3.42 -2.31
C SER A 186 -3.81 -3.84 -1.11
N TRP A 187 -2.51 -4.01 -1.34
CA TRP A 187 -1.49 -4.09 -0.30
C TRP A 187 -0.19 -3.44 -0.77
N GLY A 188 0.64 -3.02 0.17
CA GLY A 188 1.94 -2.43 -0.11
C GLY A 188 2.92 -2.58 1.04
N TRP A 189 4.19 -2.70 0.69
CA TRP A 189 5.34 -2.62 1.59
C TRP A 189 6.29 -1.54 1.07
N LEU A 190 6.56 -0.54 1.89
CA LEU A 190 7.26 0.67 1.49
C LEU A 190 8.48 0.90 2.38
N GLU A 191 9.57 1.38 1.77
CA GLU A 191 10.77 1.83 2.46
C GLU A 191 10.74 3.34 2.70
N HIS A 192 11.31 3.76 3.82
CA HIS A 192 11.47 5.14 4.20
C HIS A 192 12.55 5.84 3.37
N ILE A 193 12.21 7.03 2.85
CA ILE A 193 13.16 7.92 2.20
C ILE A 193 13.42 9.17 3.07
N VAL A 194 12.34 9.85 3.50
CA VAL A 194 12.37 11.03 4.37
C VAL A 194 11.19 10.95 5.34
N GLY A 195 11.35 11.45 6.55
CA GLY A 195 10.30 11.55 7.58
C GLY A 195 10.85 11.29 8.97
N GLY A 196 9.97 10.95 9.91
CA GLY A 196 10.30 10.69 11.32
C GLY A 196 10.92 9.31 11.56
N GLU A 197 10.49 8.65 12.63
CA GLU A 197 11.15 7.44 13.16
C GLU A 197 10.80 6.14 12.41
N TYR A 198 9.68 6.08 11.68
CA TYR A 198 9.24 4.86 11.02
C TYR A 198 10.07 4.55 9.78
N ARG A 199 10.55 3.31 9.71
CA ARG A 199 11.49 2.84 8.68
C ARG A 199 10.81 2.04 7.58
N ARG A 200 9.70 1.39 7.90
CA ARG A 200 8.88 0.61 6.96
C ARG A 200 7.41 0.87 7.20
N LEU A 201 6.65 0.79 6.13
CA LEU A 201 5.20 0.93 6.14
C LEU A 201 4.58 -0.24 5.40
N ALA A 202 3.75 -1.01 6.10
CA ALA A 202 2.85 -1.97 5.48
C ALA A 202 1.45 -1.35 5.37
N THR A 203 0.83 -1.48 4.20
CA THR A 203 -0.54 -1.01 3.95
C THR A 203 -1.39 -2.12 3.38
N MET A 204 -2.67 -2.12 3.72
CA MET A 204 -3.69 -2.92 3.04
C MET A 204 -5.00 -2.17 2.99
N SER A 205 -5.83 -2.46 1.99
CA SER A 205 -7.18 -1.91 1.89
C SER A 205 -8.19 -2.96 1.49
N GLY A 206 -9.44 -2.74 1.84
CA GLY A 206 -10.53 -3.69 1.59
C GLY A 206 -11.89 -3.03 1.52
N ALA A 207 -12.92 -3.84 1.31
CA ALA A 207 -14.28 -3.38 1.16
C ALA A 207 -14.78 -2.59 2.39
N ASP A 208 -14.42 -3.08 3.59
CA ASP A 208 -14.81 -2.53 4.88
C ASP A 208 -13.80 -2.89 5.98
N MET A 209 -13.97 -2.30 7.18
CA MET A 209 -13.10 -2.50 8.34
C MET A 209 -13.03 -3.97 8.79
N LYS A 210 -14.16 -4.68 8.79
CA LYS A 210 -14.23 -6.08 9.19
C LYS A 210 -13.35 -6.94 8.28
N THR A 211 -13.51 -6.78 6.97
CA THR A 211 -12.74 -7.53 5.96
C THR A 211 -11.24 -7.27 6.09
N VAL A 212 -10.84 -6.01 6.33
CA VAL A 212 -9.43 -5.64 6.51
C VAL A 212 -8.86 -6.24 7.79
N LEU A 213 -9.60 -6.26 8.91
CA LEU A 213 -9.16 -6.87 10.17
C LEU A 213 -9.05 -8.40 10.06
N GLU A 214 -9.97 -9.06 9.38
CA GLU A 214 -9.89 -10.50 9.10
C GLU A 214 -8.67 -10.85 8.25
N ALA A 215 -8.38 -10.02 7.23
CA ALA A 215 -7.16 -10.17 6.43
C ALA A 215 -5.90 -9.96 7.27
N ARG A 216 -5.87 -8.93 8.13
CA ARG A 216 -4.77 -8.68 9.07
C ARG A 216 -4.54 -9.86 10.03
N ALA A 217 -5.61 -10.42 10.58
CA ALA A 217 -5.53 -11.61 11.44
C ALA A 217 -4.92 -12.82 10.71
N SER A 218 -5.31 -13.03 9.44
CA SER A 218 -4.76 -14.11 8.61
C SER A 218 -3.26 -13.92 8.33
N VAL A 219 -2.83 -12.68 8.08
CA VAL A 219 -1.39 -12.36 7.88
C VAL A 219 -0.60 -12.59 9.17
N ASN A 220 -1.12 -12.15 10.32
CA ASN A 220 -0.46 -12.35 11.61
C ASN A 220 -0.34 -13.84 11.97
N GLN A 221 -1.41 -14.62 11.74
CA GLN A 221 -1.37 -16.07 11.99
C GLN A 221 -0.31 -16.75 11.15
N ALA A 222 -0.27 -16.41 9.85
CA ALA A 222 0.73 -16.99 8.95
C ALA A 222 2.17 -16.58 9.30
N LEU A 223 2.37 -15.41 9.89
CA LEU A 223 3.67 -15.00 10.42
C LEU A 223 4.06 -15.84 11.64
N MET A 224 3.13 -16.04 12.59
CA MET A 224 3.38 -16.86 13.78
C MET A 224 3.65 -18.33 13.44
N ASP A 225 3.03 -18.85 12.40
CA ASP A 225 3.21 -20.23 11.94
C ASP A 225 4.50 -20.42 11.09
N ASN A 226 5.18 -19.33 10.72
CA ASN A 226 6.35 -19.38 9.86
C ASN A 226 7.65 -19.31 10.70
N PRO A 227 8.61 -20.22 10.53
CA PRO A 227 9.90 -20.19 11.25
C PRO A 227 10.70 -18.89 11.09
N LEU A 228 10.43 -18.10 10.03
CA LEU A 228 11.06 -16.80 9.79
C LEU A 228 10.33 -15.65 10.45
N GLY A 229 9.20 -15.90 11.10
CA GLY A 229 8.39 -14.87 11.78
C GLY A 229 9.16 -14.19 12.91
N ASP A 230 9.83 -14.95 13.74
CA ASP A 230 10.65 -14.42 14.83
C ASP A 230 11.76 -13.52 14.28
N THR A 231 12.40 -13.92 13.17
CA THR A 231 13.43 -13.09 12.52
C THR A 231 12.89 -11.76 12.04
N PHE A 232 11.68 -11.72 11.48
CA PHE A 232 11.04 -10.47 11.09
C PHE A 232 10.75 -9.58 12.30
N THR A 233 10.20 -10.17 13.37
CA THR A 233 9.88 -9.47 14.61
C THR A 233 11.13 -8.92 15.31
N ASP A 234 12.25 -9.65 15.26
CA ASP A 234 13.54 -9.17 15.76
C ASP A 234 14.07 -7.95 15.00
N ILE A 235 13.73 -7.82 13.72
CA ILE A 235 14.17 -6.69 12.88
C ILE A 235 13.22 -5.50 13.03
N CYS A 236 11.91 -5.74 12.99
CA CYS A 236 10.85 -4.73 12.91
C CYS A 236 9.76 -4.97 13.97
N GLY A 237 10.15 -5.24 15.22
CA GLY A 237 9.23 -5.62 16.30
C GLY A 237 8.43 -4.46 16.89
N SER A 238 8.96 -3.23 16.84
CA SER A 238 8.23 -2.05 17.31
C SER A 238 7.43 -1.43 16.18
N HIS A 239 6.15 -1.17 16.43
CA HIS A 239 5.27 -0.59 15.41
C HIS A 239 4.10 0.19 16.01
N THR A 240 3.47 1.01 15.17
CA THR A 240 2.20 1.66 15.45
C THR A 240 1.21 1.33 14.34
N ASP A 241 0.02 0.91 14.73
CA ASP A 241 -1.06 0.56 13.81
C ASP A 241 -2.08 1.69 13.69
N TYR A 242 -2.63 1.82 12.49
CA TYR A 242 -3.74 2.71 12.19
C TYR A 242 -4.79 2.00 11.35
N MET A 243 -6.04 2.21 11.71
CA MET A 243 -7.20 1.94 10.85
C MET A 243 -7.74 3.24 10.29
N TRP A 244 -7.99 3.25 9.01
CA TRP A 244 -8.45 4.41 8.26
C TRP A 244 -9.76 4.12 7.54
N GLU A 245 -10.70 5.05 7.61
CA GLU A 245 -11.76 5.17 6.63
C GLU A 245 -11.19 5.86 5.39
N ILE A 246 -11.39 5.29 4.22
CA ILE A 246 -11.03 5.91 2.95
C ILE A 246 -12.16 6.84 2.55
N LYS A 247 -12.01 8.14 2.81
CA LYS A 247 -13.01 9.15 2.42
C LYS A 247 -12.99 9.39 0.92
N TYR A 248 -11.79 9.36 0.34
CA TYR A 248 -11.57 9.52 -1.09
C TYR A 248 -10.27 8.83 -1.54
N SER A 249 -10.28 8.24 -2.74
CA SER A 249 -9.06 7.75 -3.37
C SER A 249 -9.21 7.65 -4.89
N LYS A 250 -8.12 7.92 -5.59
CA LYS A 250 -7.87 7.53 -6.98
C LYS A 250 -6.73 6.51 -7.02
N PRO A 251 -6.88 5.47 -7.86
CA PRO A 251 -5.85 4.45 -8.01
C PRO A 251 -4.60 4.98 -8.65
#